data_99a8465f5ddf08997f87f79e064dab90
#
_entry.id   99a8465f5ddf08997f87f79e064dab90
#
_cell.length_a   1.000
_cell.length_b   1.000
_cell.length_c   1.000
_cell.angle_alpha   90.00
_cell.angle_beta   90.00
_cell.angle_gamma   90.00
#
_symmetry.space_group_name_H-M   'P 1'
#
loop_
_entity.id
_entity.type
_entity.pdbx_description
1 polymer ?
#
loop_
_entity_poly.entity_id
_entity_poly.type
_entity_poly.pdbx_seq_one_letter_code
_entity_poly.pdbx_strand_id
1 'polypeptide(L)'
;MRGLLQGRMGTAAGFTLGAVLLLGVAPAVLPAFNLALLGKFLCFAIVAVGIGLAWGRGGMLTLGQGVFFGLGAYIMAMHMKLADASLFGGSGVPDFMSLYGSGVVPGWWEPFRSPAVTLLAVVLIPGLVALVLGLAVFKRRVKGAYFAILSQALAAAFAVFLVGQQATTGGSNGLSGFRSFFGFDLKDPNNKVMLYMIAATVLLLSLALARQLMHSRLGELLVAVRDQEERVRFLGYDPATIKTVIYVVAAVLAGIAGALFVPLVGIISPADVGVIPSIAFLIGVAIGGRATLLGPVLGAVGVAVAQAGLSSTFPSFWVYFQGLLFVLVIGFMPGGLASLPALVGRRRRTRSAASSPAAPARPAPVATSPDAEEKATVPEEARR
;
A
#
# COMPACT_ATOMS: atom_id res chain seq x y z
N MET A 1 12.90 -8.41 -29.31
CA MET A 1 12.38 -9.64 -28.71
C MET A 1 13.25 -10.19 -27.54
N ARG A 2 14.59 -10.28 -27.65
CA ARG A 2 15.45 -10.80 -26.57
C ARG A 2 15.39 -9.99 -25.25
N GLY A 3 15.27 -8.68 -25.28
CA GLY A 3 15.16 -7.85 -24.07
C GLY A 3 13.83 -8.01 -23.31
N LEU A 4 12.72 -8.26 -24.00
CA LEU A 4 11.41 -8.54 -23.39
C LEU A 4 11.35 -9.90 -22.71
N LEU A 5 12.04 -10.90 -23.28
CA LEU A 5 12.14 -12.24 -22.68
C LEU A 5 13.02 -12.22 -21.44
N GLN A 6 14.15 -11.50 -21.45
CA GLN A 6 15.02 -11.34 -20.27
C GLN A 6 14.30 -10.60 -19.13
N GLY A 7 13.50 -9.57 -19.44
CA GLY A 7 12.68 -8.88 -18.43
C GLY A 7 11.59 -9.79 -17.80
N ARG A 8 10.96 -10.66 -18.60
CA ARG A 8 9.93 -11.60 -18.10
C ARG A 8 10.54 -12.75 -17.27
N MET A 9 11.69 -13.29 -17.69
CA MET A 9 12.40 -14.34 -16.93
C MET A 9 12.97 -13.80 -15.62
N GLY A 10 13.57 -12.61 -15.60
CA GLY A 10 14.09 -12.02 -14.37
C GLY A 10 13.02 -11.72 -13.33
N THR A 11 11.83 -11.30 -13.77
CA THR A 11 10.71 -11.07 -12.86
C THR A 11 10.05 -12.37 -12.39
N ALA A 12 9.93 -13.40 -13.24
CA ALA A 12 9.46 -14.72 -12.82
C ALA A 12 10.41 -15.31 -11.78
N ALA A 13 11.73 -15.25 -12.03
CA ALA A 13 12.74 -15.68 -11.07
C ALA A 13 12.67 -14.93 -9.73
N GLY A 14 12.39 -13.61 -9.76
CA GLY A 14 12.19 -12.84 -8.52
C GLY A 14 10.95 -13.28 -7.73
N PHE A 15 9.85 -13.61 -8.41
CA PHE A 15 8.64 -14.15 -7.76
C PHE A 15 8.86 -15.54 -7.18
N THR A 16 9.53 -16.44 -7.94
CA THR A 16 9.83 -17.79 -7.46
C THR A 16 10.80 -17.75 -6.28
N LEU A 17 11.83 -16.90 -6.33
CA LEU A 17 12.75 -16.72 -5.21
C LEU A 17 12.03 -16.18 -3.97
N GLY A 18 11.18 -15.18 -4.12
CA GLY A 18 10.36 -14.64 -3.03
C GLY A 18 9.41 -15.69 -2.45
N ALA A 19 8.76 -16.49 -3.29
CA ALA A 19 7.90 -17.58 -2.84
C ALA A 19 8.69 -18.66 -2.08
N VAL A 20 9.83 -19.10 -2.59
CA VAL A 20 10.70 -20.08 -1.93
C VAL A 20 11.19 -19.56 -0.57
N LEU A 21 11.61 -18.30 -0.49
CA LEU A 21 12.06 -17.70 0.75
C LEU A 21 10.92 -17.58 1.79
N LEU A 22 9.75 -17.10 1.38
CA LEU A 22 8.63 -16.86 2.30
C LEU A 22 7.88 -18.15 2.66
N LEU A 23 7.64 -19.05 1.71
CA LEU A 23 6.83 -20.24 1.95
C LEU A 23 7.68 -21.49 2.32
N GLY A 24 8.95 -21.51 1.94
CA GLY A 24 9.85 -22.64 2.20
C GLY A 24 10.86 -22.37 3.32
N VAL A 25 11.72 -21.39 3.12
CA VAL A 25 12.87 -21.16 4.02
C VAL A 25 12.42 -20.58 5.38
N ALA A 26 11.55 -19.58 5.38
CA ALA A 26 11.15 -18.93 6.62
C ALA A 26 10.47 -19.88 7.62
N PRO A 27 9.47 -20.72 7.26
CA PRO A 27 8.88 -21.65 8.21
C PRO A 27 9.81 -22.79 8.63
N ALA A 28 10.85 -23.12 7.84
CA ALA A 28 11.82 -24.15 8.19
C ALA A 28 12.89 -23.65 9.18
N VAL A 29 13.20 -22.35 9.17
CA VAL A 29 14.30 -21.77 9.96
C VAL A 29 13.80 -21.03 11.21
N LEU A 30 12.62 -20.39 11.14
CA LEU A 30 12.14 -19.52 12.22
C LEU A 30 11.19 -20.25 13.19
N PRO A 31 11.34 -20.02 14.51
CA PRO A 31 10.38 -20.51 15.50
C PRO A 31 9.00 -19.85 15.30
N ALA A 32 7.93 -20.50 15.77
CA ALA A 32 6.55 -20.08 15.59
C ALA A 32 6.27 -18.64 16.07
N PHE A 33 6.94 -18.18 17.12
CA PHE A 33 6.83 -16.81 17.61
C PHE A 33 7.34 -15.79 16.57
N ASN A 34 8.52 -16.02 16.01
CA ASN A 34 9.12 -15.15 15.00
C ASN A 34 8.32 -15.20 13.68
N LEU A 35 7.72 -16.35 13.36
CA LEU A 35 6.81 -16.47 12.22
C LEU A 35 5.54 -15.63 12.40
N ALA A 36 4.94 -15.62 13.59
CA ALA A 36 3.79 -14.77 13.87
C ALA A 36 4.16 -13.29 13.74
N LEU A 37 5.34 -12.88 14.25
CA LEU A 37 5.85 -11.52 14.13
C LEU A 37 6.11 -11.15 12.64
N LEU A 38 6.73 -12.05 11.88
CA LEU A 38 6.95 -11.86 10.46
C LEU A 38 5.60 -11.77 9.71
N GLY A 39 4.62 -12.61 10.05
CA GLY A 39 3.26 -12.56 9.51
C GLY A 39 2.60 -11.20 9.71
N LYS A 40 2.73 -10.59 10.90
CA LYS A 40 2.32 -9.21 11.15
C LYS A 40 2.97 -8.23 10.17
N PHE A 41 4.28 -8.35 9.94
CA PHE A 41 5.00 -7.48 9.00
C PHE A 41 4.56 -7.69 7.55
N LEU A 42 4.21 -8.93 7.18
CA LEU A 42 3.64 -9.22 5.86
C LEU A 42 2.26 -8.58 5.66
N CYS A 43 1.43 -8.46 6.71
CA CYS A 43 0.19 -7.69 6.64
C CYS A 43 0.46 -6.22 6.30
N PHE A 44 1.46 -5.60 6.93
CA PHE A 44 1.85 -4.23 6.60
C PHE A 44 2.42 -4.11 5.18
N ALA A 45 3.13 -5.13 4.71
CA ALA A 45 3.61 -5.20 3.33
C ALA A 45 2.46 -5.29 2.31
N ILE A 46 1.36 -5.99 2.60
CA ILE A 46 0.17 -6.04 1.74
C ILE A 46 -0.45 -4.63 1.61
N VAL A 47 -0.60 -3.89 2.72
CA VAL A 47 -1.06 -2.49 2.69
C VAL A 47 -0.12 -1.63 1.85
N ALA A 48 1.20 -1.82 2.02
CA ALA A 48 2.22 -1.06 1.29
C ALA A 48 2.18 -1.33 -0.22
N VAL A 49 1.84 -2.54 -0.68
CA VAL A 49 1.59 -2.84 -2.11
C VAL A 49 0.45 -1.97 -2.65
N GLY A 50 -0.67 -1.88 -1.92
CA GLY A 50 -1.81 -1.04 -2.31
C GLY A 50 -1.44 0.45 -2.38
N ILE A 51 -0.74 0.97 -1.36
CA ILE A 51 -0.25 2.36 -1.34
C ILE A 51 0.75 2.59 -2.48
N GLY A 52 1.68 1.66 -2.73
CA GLY A 52 2.66 1.74 -3.81
C GLY A 52 2.00 1.84 -5.19
N LEU A 53 0.90 1.12 -5.40
CA LEU A 53 0.11 1.18 -6.62
C LEU A 53 -0.60 2.55 -6.76
N ALA A 54 -1.28 3.00 -5.70
CA ALA A 54 -2.03 4.27 -5.70
C ALA A 54 -1.10 5.49 -5.78
N TRP A 55 -0.06 5.53 -4.95
CA TRP A 55 0.86 6.67 -4.90
C TRP A 55 1.95 6.61 -5.98
N GLY A 56 2.60 5.44 -6.13
CA GLY A 56 3.73 5.30 -7.06
C GLY A 56 3.33 5.44 -8.52
N ARG A 57 2.25 4.77 -8.93
CA ARG A 57 1.73 4.82 -10.29
C ARG A 57 0.68 5.90 -10.49
N GLY A 58 -0.25 6.03 -9.55
CA GLY A 58 -1.39 6.97 -9.66
C GLY A 58 -1.12 8.38 -9.19
N GLY A 59 -0.01 8.64 -8.51
CA GLY A 59 0.27 9.96 -7.92
C GLY A 59 -0.68 10.35 -6.78
N MET A 60 -1.51 9.43 -6.30
CA MET A 60 -2.49 9.68 -5.24
C MET A 60 -1.88 9.40 -3.88
N LEU A 61 -1.47 10.45 -3.18
CA LEU A 61 -0.97 10.34 -1.81
C LEU A 61 -2.16 10.13 -0.86
N THR A 62 -2.30 8.92 -0.32
CA THR A 62 -3.33 8.59 0.66
C THR A 62 -2.71 8.40 2.05
N LEU A 63 -3.24 9.12 3.04
CA LEU A 63 -2.84 9.04 4.45
C LEU A 63 -3.91 8.35 5.32
N GLY A 64 -4.93 7.76 4.71
CA GLY A 64 -6.07 7.16 5.39
C GLY A 64 -6.21 5.65 5.18
N GLN A 65 -5.16 4.94 4.81
CA GLN A 65 -5.24 3.49 4.59
C GLN A 65 -5.54 2.70 5.86
N GLY A 66 -5.25 3.26 7.04
CA GLY A 66 -5.63 2.70 8.32
C GLY A 66 -7.15 2.48 8.48
N VAL A 67 -8.00 3.30 7.84
CA VAL A 67 -9.46 3.10 7.86
C VAL A 67 -9.84 1.76 7.23
N PHE A 68 -9.34 1.49 6.04
CA PHE A 68 -9.66 0.26 5.31
C PHE A 68 -9.06 -0.97 5.98
N PHE A 69 -7.83 -0.83 6.48
CA PHE A 69 -7.18 -1.83 7.32
C PHE A 69 -8.04 -2.12 8.56
N GLY A 70 -8.49 -1.08 9.27
CA GLY A 70 -9.32 -1.20 10.45
C GLY A 70 -10.69 -1.81 10.15
N LEU A 71 -11.36 -1.42 9.08
CA LEU A 71 -12.63 -2.02 8.67
C LEU A 71 -12.49 -3.54 8.50
N GLY A 72 -11.49 -4.00 7.76
CA GLY A 72 -11.24 -5.44 7.59
C GLY A 72 -10.89 -6.13 8.90
N ALA A 73 -10.06 -5.49 9.74
CA ALA A 73 -9.66 -6.01 11.03
C ALA A 73 -10.85 -6.15 12.00
N TYR A 74 -11.69 -5.12 12.14
CA TYR A 74 -12.87 -5.18 13.01
C TYR A 74 -13.90 -6.17 12.53
N ILE A 75 -14.13 -6.32 11.22
CA ILE A 75 -15.02 -7.34 10.66
C ILE A 75 -14.54 -8.74 11.06
N MET A 76 -13.25 -9.03 10.91
CA MET A 76 -12.68 -10.32 11.32
C MET A 76 -12.75 -10.50 12.84
N ALA A 77 -12.44 -9.46 13.62
CA ALA A 77 -12.51 -9.49 15.07
C ALA A 77 -13.95 -9.78 15.58
N MET A 78 -14.96 -9.21 14.92
CA MET A 78 -16.37 -9.48 15.23
C MET A 78 -16.71 -10.94 15.01
N HIS A 79 -16.31 -11.52 13.88
CA HIS A 79 -16.51 -12.94 13.60
C HIS A 79 -15.83 -13.83 14.66
N MET A 80 -14.57 -13.58 14.97
CA MET A 80 -13.82 -14.37 15.94
C MET A 80 -14.44 -14.28 17.34
N LYS A 81 -14.88 -13.09 17.76
CA LYS A 81 -15.58 -12.91 19.05
C LYS A 81 -16.91 -13.65 19.12
N LEU A 82 -17.71 -13.64 18.06
CA LEU A 82 -18.96 -14.38 17.99
C LEU A 82 -18.72 -15.89 17.97
N ALA A 83 -17.70 -16.36 17.24
CA ALA A 83 -17.32 -17.76 17.21
C ALA A 83 -16.84 -18.25 18.59
N ASP A 84 -15.96 -17.48 19.25
CA ASP A 84 -15.48 -17.80 20.58
C ASP A 84 -16.61 -17.81 21.63
N ALA A 85 -17.54 -16.85 21.56
CA ALA A 85 -18.70 -16.79 22.46
C ALA A 85 -19.64 -17.99 22.29
N SER A 86 -19.78 -18.51 21.07
CA SER A 86 -20.58 -19.69 20.78
C SER A 86 -19.91 -21.00 21.23
N LEU A 87 -18.57 -21.08 21.08
CA LEU A 87 -17.80 -22.30 21.39
C LEU A 87 -17.46 -22.42 22.88
N PHE A 88 -17.14 -21.31 23.54
CA PHE A 88 -16.58 -21.33 24.90
C PHE A 88 -17.41 -20.56 25.93
N GLY A 89 -18.34 -19.69 25.52
CA GLY A 89 -19.07 -18.78 26.40
C GLY A 89 -20.47 -19.25 26.81
N GLY A 90 -21.03 -20.28 26.16
CA GLY A 90 -22.39 -20.83 26.46
C GLY A 90 -23.57 -19.88 26.21
N SER A 91 -23.39 -18.56 26.31
CA SER A 91 -24.41 -17.54 26.08
C SER A 91 -24.50 -17.04 24.64
N GLY A 92 -23.48 -17.32 23.80
CA GLY A 92 -23.37 -16.78 22.45
C GLY A 92 -23.17 -15.26 22.38
N VAL A 93 -22.92 -14.60 23.52
CA VAL A 93 -22.65 -13.16 23.63
C VAL A 93 -21.18 -12.95 24.03
N PRO A 94 -20.43 -12.09 23.34
CA PRO A 94 -19.05 -11.75 23.71
C PRO A 94 -18.98 -11.12 25.11
N ASP A 95 -17.98 -11.52 25.93
CA ASP A 95 -17.82 -11.10 27.33
C ASP A 95 -17.85 -9.59 27.54
N PHE A 96 -17.22 -8.81 26.64
CA PHE A 96 -17.18 -7.35 26.75
C PHE A 96 -18.55 -6.68 26.55
N MET A 97 -19.46 -7.31 25.80
CA MET A 97 -20.83 -6.79 25.60
C MET A 97 -21.69 -6.98 26.83
N SER A 98 -21.46 -8.03 27.63
CA SER A 98 -22.10 -8.21 28.91
C SER A 98 -21.56 -7.29 30.00
N LEU A 99 -20.27 -6.90 29.89
CA LEU A 99 -19.58 -5.99 30.84
C LEU A 99 -19.89 -4.52 30.60
N TYR A 100 -19.88 -4.08 29.33
CA TYR A 100 -19.95 -2.66 28.93
C TYR A 100 -21.20 -2.31 28.11
N GLY A 101 -22.04 -3.29 27.79
CA GLY A 101 -23.24 -3.12 26.96
C GLY A 101 -24.52 -3.70 27.61
N SER A 102 -25.52 -3.89 26.77
CA SER A 102 -26.82 -4.46 27.18
C SER A 102 -26.82 -5.98 27.36
N GLY A 103 -25.73 -6.67 27.15
CA GLY A 103 -25.64 -8.13 27.14
C GLY A 103 -26.35 -8.80 25.96
N VAL A 104 -26.66 -8.02 24.91
CA VAL A 104 -27.29 -8.51 23.68
C VAL A 104 -26.42 -8.20 22.49
N VAL A 105 -26.28 -9.17 21.58
CA VAL A 105 -25.55 -8.96 20.33
C VAL A 105 -26.35 -8.03 19.41
N PRO A 106 -25.79 -6.91 18.95
CA PRO A 106 -26.51 -6.02 18.03
C PRO A 106 -26.86 -6.75 16.72
N GLY A 107 -28.04 -6.50 16.16
CA GLY A 107 -28.50 -7.19 14.94
C GLY A 107 -27.57 -7.04 13.72
N TRP A 108 -26.78 -5.94 13.65
CA TRP A 108 -25.80 -5.74 12.58
C TRP A 108 -24.51 -6.58 12.75
N TRP A 109 -24.28 -7.24 13.91
CA TRP A 109 -23.22 -8.22 14.12
C TRP A 109 -23.63 -9.63 13.67
N GLU A 110 -24.92 -9.97 13.70
CA GLU A 110 -25.44 -11.30 13.40
C GLU A 110 -24.95 -11.89 12.06
N PRO A 111 -24.87 -11.12 10.95
CA PRO A 111 -24.36 -11.64 9.68
C PRO A 111 -22.92 -12.18 9.77
N PHE A 112 -22.11 -11.63 10.68
CA PHE A 112 -20.71 -12.05 10.85
C PHE A 112 -20.55 -13.37 11.61
N ARG A 113 -21.62 -14.02 12.05
CA ARG A 113 -21.56 -15.42 12.53
C ARG A 113 -21.17 -16.38 11.42
N SER A 114 -21.53 -16.07 10.17
CA SER A 114 -21.15 -16.89 9.01
C SER A 114 -19.75 -16.56 8.53
N PRO A 115 -18.83 -17.56 8.44
CA PRO A 115 -17.49 -17.35 7.88
C PRO A 115 -17.50 -16.80 6.46
N ALA A 116 -18.41 -17.30 5.61
CA ALA A 116 -18.53 -16.88 4.22
C ALA A 116 -18.94 -15.40 4.09
N VAL A 117 -19.91 -14.96 4.91
CA VAL A 117 -20.33 -13.55 4.95
C VAL A 117 -19.20 -12.65 5.46
N THR A 118 -18.46 -13.10 6.46
CA THR A 118 -17.30 -12.36 6.99
C THR A 118 -16.21 -12.17 5.94
N LEU A 119 -15.82 -13.23 5.24
CA LEU A 119 -14.80 -13.14 4.18
C LEU A 119 -15.26 -12.23 3.02
N LEU A 120 -16.53 -12.31 2.64
CA LEU A 120 -17.10 -11.42 1.64
C LEU A 120 -17.14 -9.96 2.13
N ALA A 121 -17.52 -9.72 3.37
CA ALA A 121 -17.57 -8.40 3.98
C ALA A 121 -16.19 -7.73 4.11
N VAL A 122 -15.13 -8.50 4.41
CA VAL A 122 -13.74 -8.03 4.45
C VAL A 122 -13.31 -7.42 3.11
N VAL A 123 -13.83 -7.91 2.00
CA VAL A 123 -13.53 -7.39 0.66
C VAL A 123 -14.52 -6.28 0.27
N LEU A 124 -15.81 -6.52 0.46
CA LEU A 124 -16.87 -5.63 -0.03
C LEU A 124 -16.96 -4.33 0.77
N ILE A 125 -16.88 -4.37 2.11
CA ILE A 125 -17.09 -3.17 2.93
C ILE A 125 -15.98 -2.14 2.71
N PRO A 126 -14.68 -2.47 2.83
CA PRO A 126 -13.62 -1.52 2.50
C PRO A 126 -13.67 -1.06 1.04
N GLY A 127 -13.99 -1.97 0.11
CA GLY A 127 -14.14 -1.65 -1.31
C GLY A 127 -15.27 -0.67 -1.59
N LEU A 128 -16.44 -0.86 -0.98
CA LEU A 128 -17.60 0.01 -1.14
C LEU A 128 -17.36 1.39 -0.53
N VAL A 129 -16.79 1.44 0.67
CA VAL A 129 -16.41 2.71 1.32
C VAL A 129 -15.41 3.46 0.45
N ALA A 130 -14.40 2.78 -0.07
CA ALA A 130 -13.42 3.38 -0.96
C ALA A 130 -14.04 3.83 -2.30
N LEU A 131 -15.00 3.09 -2.84
CA LEU A 131 -15.73 3.44 -4.06
C LEU A 131 -16.52 4.74 -3.85
N VAL A 132 -17.32 4.82 -2.79
CA VAL A 132 -18.12 6.01 -2.46
C VAL A 132 -17.22 7.21 -2.24
N LEU A 133 -16.18 7.07 -1.43
CA LEU A 133 -15.22 8.16 -1.16
C LEU A 133 -14.45 8.56 -2.42
N GLY A 134 -13.97 7.59 -3.19
CA GLY A 134 -13.22 7.84 -4.42
C GLY A 134 -14.07 8.60 -5.44
N LEU A 135 -15.32 8.18 -5.66
CA LEU A 135 -16.24 8.88 -6.54
C LEU A 135 -16.56 10.29 -6.01
N ALA A 136 -16.84 10.43 -4.72
CA ALA A 136 -17.15 11.75 -4.13
C ALA A 136 -15.98 12.74 -4.25
N VAL A 137 -14.74 12.25 -4.07
CA VAL A 137 -13.53 13.10 -4.04
C VAL A 137 -13.01 13.37 -5.47
N PHE A 138 -12.81 12.31 -6.26
CA PHE A 138 -12.16 12.48 -7.57
C PHE A 138 -13.07 13.09 -8.63
N LYS A 139 -14.41 12.86 -8.58
CA LYS A 139 -15.36 13.57 -9.45
C LYS A 139 -15.42 15.07 -9.14
N ARG A 140 -15.20 15.47 -7.88
CA ARG A 140 -15.08 16.89 -7.49
C ARG A 140 -13.69 17.47 -7.75
N ARG A 141 -12.81 16.74 -8.44
CA ARG A 141 -11.46 17.17 -8.84
C ARG A 141 -10.55 17.56 -7.67
N VAL A 142 -10.75 16.96 -6.50
CA VAL A 142 -9.85 17.16 -5.35
C VAL A 142 -8.51 16.50 -5.67
N LYS A 143 -7.42 17.26 -5.65
CA LYS A 143 -6.08 16.83 -6.08
C LYS A 143 -5.03 17.04 -4.99
N GLY A 144 -3.94 16.27 -5.09
CA GLY A 144 -2.71 16.49 -4.31
C GLY A 144 -2.89 16.46 -2.81
N ALA A 145 -2.41 17.50 -2.13
CA ALA A 145 -2.41 17.59 -0.68
C ALA A 145 -3.80 17.58 -0.04
N TYR A 146 -4.80 18.13 -0.71
CA TYR A 146 -6.18 18.15 -0.20
C TYR A 146 -6.75 16.73 -0.03
N PHE A 147 -6.45 15.82 -0.97
CA PHE A 147 -6.84 14.42 -0.85
C PHE A 147 -6.13 13.74 0.32
N ALA A 148 -4.84 14.01 0.51
CA ALA A 148 -4.08 13.45 1.62
C ALA A 148 -4.63 13.91 2.98
N ILE A 149 -4.92 15.21 3.14
CA ILE A 149 -5.51 15.76 4.37
C ILE A 149 -6.90 15.18 4.61
N LEU A 150 -7.75 15.10 3.58
CA LEU A 150 -9.09 14.54 3.71
C LEU A 150 -9.06 13.07 4.13
N SER A 151 -8.17 12.27 3.52
CA SER A 151 -8.00 10.85 3.89
C SER A 151 -7.47 10.68 5.31
N GLN A 152 -6.60 11.57 5.78
CA GLN A 152 -6.11 11.59 7.15
C GLN A 152 -7.20 11.98 8.15
N ALA A 153 -8.00 12.99 7.83
CA ALA A 153 -9.15 13.40 8.65
C ALA A 153 -10.17 12.25 8.80
N LEU A 154 -10.39 11.49 7.71
CA LEU A 154 -11.23 10.30 7.76
C LEU A 154 -10.67 9.25 8.74
N ALA A 155 -9.35 9.00 8.73
CA ALA A 155 -8.72 8.06 9.65
C ALA A 155 -8.86 8.51 11.12
N ALA A 156 -8.69 9.81 11.38
CA ALA A 156 -8.91 10.36 12.71
C ALA A 156 -10.37 10.23 13.15
N ALA A 157 -11.31 10.60 12.27
CA ALA A 157 -12.74 10.49 12.55
C ALA A 157 -13.18 9.05 12.82
N PHE A 158 -12.68 8.09 12.03
CA PHE A 158 -12.97 6.67 12.21
C PHE A 158 -12.41 6.14 13.54
N ALA A 159 -11.19 6.50 13.92
CA ALA A 159 -10.61 6.12 15.20
C ALA A 159 -11.44 6.69 16.38
N VAL A 160 -11.84 7.98 16.32
CA VAL A 160 -12.69 8.60 17.35
C VAL A 160 -14.07 7.93 17.41
N PHE A 161 -14.66 7.60 16.26
CA PHE A 161 -15.93 6.86 16.20
C PHE A 161 -15.82 5.51 16.92
N LEU A 162 -14.75 4.73 16.70
CA LEU A 162 -14.53 3.46 17.37
C LEU A 162 -14.35 3.61 18.88
N VAL A 163 -13.64 4.64 19.34
CA VAL A 163 -13.49 4.95 20.77
C VAL A 163 -14.84 5.22 21.43
N GLY A 164 -15.75 5.92 20.74
CA GLY A 164 -17.10 6.21 21.24
C GLY A 164 -18.03 5.00 21.35
N GLN A 165 -17.70 3.89 20.68
CA GLN A 165 -18.55 2.69 20.60
C GLN A 165 -18.12 1.58 21.56
N GLN A 166 -17.97 1.88 22.87
CA GLN A 166 -17.41 0.93 23.83
C GLN A 166 -18.23 -0.37 23.94
N ALA A 167 -19.56 -0.28 23.92
CA ALA A 167 -20.46 -1.42 24.04
C ALA A 167 -20.40 -2.39 22.84
N THR A 168 -19.96 -1.91 21.66
CA THR A 168 -20.01 -2.68 20.42
C THR A 168 -18.64 -2.97 19.80
N THR A 169 -17.64 -2.12 20.00
CA THR A 169 -16.30 -2.28 19.43
C THR A 169 -15.19 -2.32 20.48
N GLY A 170 -15.54 -2.38 21.76
CA GLY A 170 -14.59 -2.39 22.85
C GLY A 170 -13.99 -1.02 23.20
N GLY A 171 -14.43 0.06 22.54
CA GLY A 171 -13.98 1.43 22.80
C GLY A 171 -12.47 1.60 22.64
N SER A 172 -11.83 2.33 23.55
CA SER A 172 -10.38 2.58 23.54
C SER A 172 -9.53 1.32 23.67
N ASN A 173 -10.05 0.28 24.35
CA ASN A 173 -9.34 -0.99 24.56
C ASN A 173 -9.39 -1.88 23.31
N GLY A 174 -10.36 -1.65 22.42
CA GLY A 174 -10.58 -2.48 21.24
C GLY A 174 -11.05 -3.88 21.56
N LEU A 175 -10.84 -4.80 20.61
CA LEU A 175 -11.20 -6.20 20.71
C LEU A 175 -9.93 -7.06 20.84
N SER A 176 -9.89 -7.88 21.90
CA SER A 176 -8.73 -8.73 22.22
C SER A 176 -9.19 -10.07 22.82
N GLY A 177 -8.23 -10.97 23.09
CA GLY A 177 -8.54 -12.25 23.75
C GLY A 177 -9.23 -13.23 22.84
N PHE A 178 -8.84 -13.30 21.58
CA PHE A 178 -9.32 -14.29 20.62
C PHE A 178 -8.71 -15.65 20.93
N ARG A 179 -9.54 -16.69 20.88
CA ARG A 179 -9.15 -18.09 21.18
C ARG A 179 -9.06 -18.92 19.91
N SER A 180 -9.97 -18.71 18.97
CA SER A 180 -10.05 -19.50 17.75
C SER A 180 -10.09 -18.66 16.47
N PHE A 181 -9.56 -19.22 15.39
CA PHE A 181 -9.67 -18.69 14.04
C PHE A 181 -10.28 -19.76 13.14
N PHE A 182 -11.53 -19.58 12.73
CA PHE A 182 -12.31 -20.57 11.98
C PHE A 182 -12.25 -21.99 12.58
N GLY A 183 -12.29 -22.09 13.92
CA GLY A 183 -12.25 -23.35 14.64
C GLY A 183 -10.85 -23.87 15.00
N PHE A 184 -9.78 -23.23 14.54
CA PHE A 184 -8.40 -23.58 14.90
C PHE A 184 -7.94 -22.78 16.12
N ASP A 185 -7.39 -23.45 17.14
CA ASP A 185 -6.87 -22.79 18.35
C ASP A 185 -5.65 -21.93 18.02
N LEU A 186 -5.69 -20.65 18.38
CA LEU A 186 -4.59 -19.69 18.15
C LEU A 186 -3.38 -19.90 19.06
N LYS A 187 -3.50 -20.71 20.10
CA LYS A 187 -2.38 -21.05 21.01
C LYS A 187 -1.46 -22.12 20.42
N ASP A 188 -1.99 -22.96 19.52
CA ASP A 188 -1.21 -24.04 18.88
C ASP A 188 -0.12 -23.43 17.97
N PRO A 189 1.17 -23.81 18.16
CA PRO A 189 2.25 -23.37 17.30
C PRO A 189 2.04 -23.69 15.81
N ASN A 190 1.41 -24.82 15.48
CA ASN A 190 1.13 -25.21 14.09
C ASN A 190 0.15 -24.25 13.42
N ASN A 191 -0.85 -23.79 14.17
CA ASN A 191 -1.84 -22.83 13.65
C ASN A 191 -1.23 -21.44 13.43
N LYS A 192 -0.20 -21.04 14.20
CA LYS A 192 0.57 -19.82 13.95
C LYS A 192 1.37 -19.92 12.65
N VAL A 193 1.94 -21.10 12.36
CA VAL A 193 2.61 -21.35 11.06
C VAL A 193 1.60 -21.27 9.92
N MET A 194 0.41 -21.86 10.08
CA MET A 194 -0.68 -21.79 9.10
C MET A 194 -1.08 -20.34 8.81
N LEU A 195 -1.29 -19.52 9.82
CA LEU A 195 -1.63 -18.10 9.67
C LEU A 195 -0.54 -17.31 8.94
N TYR A 196 0.73 -17.59 9.27
CA TYR A 196 1.86 -17.01 8.54
C TYR A 196 1.84 -17.41 7.06
N MET A 197 1.61 -18.70 6.75
CA MET A 197 1.55 -19.20 5.36
C MET A 197 0.41 -18.55 4.58
N ILE A 198 -0.74 -18.31 5.21
CA ILE A 198 -1.87 -17.57 4.62
C ILE A 198 -1.44 -16.12 4.30
N ALA A 199 -0.82 -15.42 5.26
CA ALA A 199 -0.36 -14.05 5.06
C ALA A 199 0.69 -13.94 3.95
N ALA A 200 1.64 -14.88 3.89
CA ALA A 200 2.67 -14.94 2.85
C ALA A 200 2.05 -15.19 1.46
N THR A 201 1.10 -16.12 1.37
CA THR A 201 0.38 -16.43 0.13
C THR A 201 -0.43 -15.21 -0.35
N VAL A 202 -1.15 -14.54 0.54
CA VAL A 202 -1.92 -13.32 0.21
C VAL A 202 -1.00 -12.18 -0.22
N LEU A 203 0.18 -12.02 0.38
CA LEU A 203 1.17 -11.05 -0.09
C LEU A 203 1.64 -11.36 -1.51
N LEU A 204 1.96 -12.62 -1.82
CA LEU A 204 2.38 -13.02 -3.16
C LEU A 204 1.27 -12.79 -4.19
N LEU A 205 0.02 -13.11 -3.85
CA LEU A 205 -1.15 -12.83 -4.70
C LEU A 205 -1.35 -11.31 -4.89
N SER A 206 -1.17 -10.52 -3.83
CA SER A 206 -1.26 -9.05 -3.88
C SER A 206 -0.19 -8.46 -4.81
N LEU A 207 1.04 -8.99 -4.75
CA LEU A 207 2.11 -8.60 -5.66
C LEU A 207 1.83 -9.02 -7.10
N ALA A 208 1.29 -10.22 -7.32
CA ALA A 208 0.89 -10.69 -8.64
C ALA A 208 -0.22 -9.81 -9.23
N LEU A 209 -1.24 -9.48 -8.45
CA LEU A 209 -2.32 -8.56 -8.82
C LEU A 209 -1.78 -7.17 -9.16
N ALA A 210 -0.96 -6.59 -8.28
CA ALA A 210 -0.36 -5.28 -8.51
C ALA A 210 0.48 -5.26 -9.79
N ARG A 211 1.27 -6.31 -10.03
CA ARG A 211 2.04 -6.47 -11.27
C ARG A 211 1.13 -6.53 -12.50
N GLN A 212 0.07 -7.33 -12.45
CA GLN A 212 -0.88 -7.46 -13.55
C GLN A 212 -1.54 -6.11 -13.86
N LEU A 213 -1.96 -5.37 -12.83
CA LEU A 213 -2.54 -4.04 -12.99
C LEU A 213 -1.53 -3.05 -13.57
N MET A 214 -0.26 -3.09 -13.11
CA MET A 214 0.79 -2.19 -13.62
C MET A 214 1.13 -2.41 -15.11
N HIS A 215 0.91 -3.61 -15.64
CA HIS A 215 1.17 -3.97 -17.04
C HIS A 215 -0.10 -3.98 -17.90
N SER A 216 -1.25 -3.68 -17.33
CA SER A 216 -2.52 -3.56 -18.03
C SER A 216 -2.71 -2.16 -18.64
N ARG A 217 -3.66 -2.01 -19.55
CA ARG A 217 -4.08 -0.70 -20.08
C ARG A 217 -4.45 0.30 -18.99
N LEU A 218 -5.05 -0.19 -17.89
CA LEU A 218 -5.40 0.62 -16.74
C LEU A 218 -4.13 1.19 -16.05
N GLY A 219 -3.06 0.40 -15.95
CA GLY A 219 -1.78 0.85 -15.40
C GLY A 219 -1.09 1.92 -16.26
N GLU A 220 -1.18 1.81 -17.58
CA GLU A 220 -0.68 2.83 -18.51
C GLU A 220 -1.49 4.13 -18.44
N LEU A 221 -2.82 4.01 -18.42
CA LEU A 221 -3.73 5.15 -18.25
C LEU A 221 -3.50 5.85 -16.89
N LEU A 222 -3.23 5.08 -15.82
CA LEU A 222 -2.96 5.63 -14.51
C LEU A 222 -1.70 6.50 -14.48
N VAL A 223 -0.63 6.07 -15.17
CA VAL A 223 0.59 6.89 -15.32
C VAL A 223 0.31 8.13 -16.15
N ALA A 224 -0.44 8.01 -17.23
CA ALA A 224 -0.83 9.15 -18.05
C ALA A 224 -1.67 10.17 -17.25
N VAL A 225 -2.60 9.70 -16.42
CA VAL A 225 -3.40 10.56 -15.51
C VAL A 225 -2.52 11.24 -14.48
N ARG A 226 -1.52 10.53 -13.92
CA ARG A 226 -0.57 11.12 -12.97
C ARG A 226 0.24 12.25 -13.58
N ASP A 227 0.74 12.04 -14.79
CA ASP A 227 1.66 12.97 -15.44
C ASP A 227 0.92 14.15 -16.09
N GLN A 228 -0.23 13.90 -16.76
CA GLN A 228 -1.03 14.95 -17.42
C GLN A 228 -2.54 14.61 -17.44
N GLU A 229 -3.22 14.84 -16.33
CA GLU A 229 -4.65 14.52 -16.16
C GLU A 229 -5.55 15.19 -17.22
N GLU A 230 -5.26 16.46 -17.57
CA GLU A 230 -6.07 17.20 -18.54
C GLU A 230 -5.98 16.60 -19.96
N ARG A 231 -4.79 16.16 -20.38
CA ARG A 231 -4.65 15.49 -21.69
C ARG A 231 -5.45 14.19 -21.78
N VAL A 232 -5.46 13.39 -20.70
CA VAL A 232 -6.23 12.13 -20.66
C VAL A 232 -7.72 12.43 -20.79
N ARG A 233 -8.17 13.52 -20.20
CA ARG A 233 -9.57 13.98 -20.31
C ARG A 233 -9.93 14.42 -21.72
N PHE A 234 -9.06 15.15 -22.42
CA PHE A 234 -9.26 15.54 -23.82
C PHE A 234 -9.32 14.33 -24.76
N LEU A 235 -8.66 13.21 -24.41
CA LEU A 235 -8.77 11.94 -25.14
C LEU A 235 -10.05 11.15 -24.85
N GLY A 236 -10.98 11.69 -24.05
CA GLY A 236 -12.27 11.08 -23.75
C GLY A 236 -12.29 10.11 -22.58
N TYR A 237 -11.17 9.92 -21.86
CA TYR A 237 -11.15 9.10 -20.65
C TYR A 237 -11.52 9.91 -19.42
N ASP A 238 -12.21 9.26 -18.45
CA ASP A 238 -12.51 9.86 -17.16
C ASP A 238 -11.42 9.56 -16.13
N PRO A 239 -10.56 10.53 -15.76
CA PRO A 239 -9.51 10.33 -14.77
C PRO A 239 -10.05 9.96 -13.38
N ALA A 240 -11.26 10.43 -13.02
CA ALA A 240 -11.86 10.15 -11.72
C ALA A 240 -12.16 8.67 -11.56
N THR A 241 -12.72 8.03 -12.58
CA THR A 241 -13.00 6.58 -12.58
C THR A 241 -11.71 5.78 -12.50
N ILE A 242 -10.66 6.14 -13.28
CA ILE A 242 -9.36 5.45 -13.26
C ILE A 242 -8.73 5.51 -11.86
N LYS A 243 -8.73 6.67 -11.22
CA LYS A 243 -8.23 6.87 -9.84
C LYS A 243 -9.04 6.07 -8.84
N THR A 244 -10.38 6.10 -8.95
CA THR A 244 -11.28 5.40 -8.04
C THR A 244 -11.04 3.89 -8.07
N VAL A 245 -10.89 3.28 -9.24
CA VAL A 245 -10.64 1.83 -9.35
C VAL A 245 -9.37 1.43 -8.60
N ILE A 246 -8.28 2.17 -8.78
CA ILE A 246 -7.02 1.87 -8.08
C ILE A 246 -7.13 2.13 -6.58
N TYR A 247 -7.86 3.15 -6.17
CA TYR A 247 -8.12 3.44 -4.75
C TYR A 247 -8.92 2.32 -4.09
N VAL A 248 -9.93 1.78 -4.77
CA VAL A 248 -10.72 0.62 -4.32
C VAL A 248 -9.82 -0.63 -4.18
N VAL A 249 -8.96 -0.90 -5.17
CA VAL A 249 -8.02 -2.03 -5.08
C VAL A 249 -7.09 -1.88 -3.86
N ALA A 250 -6.53 -0.69 -3.64
CA ALA A 250 -5.67 -0.42 -2.49
C ALA A 250 -6.42 -0.59 -1.16
N ALA A 251 -7.68 -0.15 -1.09
CA ALA A 251 -8.53 -0.30 0.08
C ALA A 251 -8.90 -1.76 0.38
N VAL A 252 -9.21 -2.55 -0.65
CA VAL A 252 -9.48 -3.98 -0.50
C VAL A 252 -8.25 -4.73 0.00
N LEU A 253 -7.07 -4.44 -0.56
CA LEU A 253 -5.82 -5.03 -0.07
C LEU A 253 -5.55 -4.66 1.40
N ALA A 254 -5.82 -3.40 1.79
CA ALA A 254 -5.69 -2.98 3.18
C ALA A 254 -6.71 -3.69 4.09
N GLY A 255 -7.97 -3.88 3.65
CA GLY A 255 -8.98 -4.63 4.39
C GLY A 255 -8.60 -6.08 4.61
N ILE A 256 -8.14 -6.77 3.57
CA ILE A 256 -7.63 -8.16 3.67
C ILE A 256 -6.44 -8.24 4.63
N ALA A 257 -5.50 -7.29 4.55
CA ALA A 257 -4.36 -7.22 5.46
C ALA A 257 -4.79 -7.03 6.92
N GLY A 258 -5.79 -6.16 7.17
CA GLY A 258 -6.36 -5.96 8.50
C GLY A 258 -7.04 -7.21 9.05
N ALA A 259 -7.79 -7.93 8.22
CA ALA A 259 -8.43 -9.18 8.62
C ALA A 259 -7.41 -10.27 9.00
N LEU A 260 -6.28 -10.35 8.31
CA LEU A 260 -5.20 -11.29 8.64
C LEU A 260 -4.37 -10.85 9.86
N PHE A 261 -4.31 -9.54 10.11
CA PHE A 261 -3.57 -8.98 11.26
C PHE A 261 -4.15 -9.44 12.59
N VAL A 262 -5.48 -9.48 12.72
CA VAL A 262 -6.16 -9.81 13.99
C VAL A 262 -5.76 -11.17 14.56
N PRO A 263 -5.86 -12.29 13.84
CA PRO A 263 -5.49 -13.59 14.36
C PRO A 263 -3.98 -13.74 14.61
N LEU A 264 -3.13 -12.98 13.91
CA LEU A 264 -1.67 -12.99 14.09
C LEU A 264 -1.22 -12.22 15.34
N VAL A 265 -1.89 -11.11 15.67
CA VAL A 265 -1.50 -10.21 16.77
C VAL A 265 -2.34 -10.47 18.03
N GLY A 266 -3.58 -10.92 17.87
CA GLY A 266 -4.50 -11.23 18.98
C GLY A 266 -5.21 -10.02 19.57
N ILE A 267 -5.07 -8.84 18.97
CA ILE A 267 -5.75 -7.59 19.37
C ILE A 267 -5.94 -6.68 18.17
N ILE A 268 -7.01 -5.91 18.20
CA ILE A 268 -7.23 -4.75 17.35
C ILE A 268 -7.82 -3.61 18.17
N SER A 269 -7.25 -2.44 18.08
CA SER A 269 -7.67 -1.24 18.82
C SER A 269 -7.81 -0.03 17.89
N PRO A 270 -8.51 1.03 18.30
CA PRO A 270 -8.57 2.27 17.51
C PRO A 270 -7.19 2.90 17.27
N ALA A 271 -6.20 2.62 18.14
CA ALA A 271 -4.82 3.07 17.96
C ALA A 271 -4.15 2.44 16.73
N ASP A 272 -4.56 1.22 16.33
CA ASP A 272 -4.02 0.51 15.16
C ASP A 272 -4.63 0.98 13.83
N VAL A 273 -5.65 1.82 13.89
CA VAL A 273 -6.48 2.22 12.72
C VAL A 273 -6.29 3.69 12.37
N GLY A 274 -5.87 4.50 13.33
CA GLY A 274 -5.83 5.95 13.25
C GLY A 274 -4.75 6.52 12.33
N VAL A 275 -4.40 7.77 12.59
CA VAL A 275 -3.45 8.57 11.80
C VAL A 275 -2.03 8.00 11.87
N ILE A 276 -1.56 7.62 13.07
CA ILE A 276 -0.18 7.17 13.30
C ILE A 276 0.17 5.92 12.47
N PRO A 277 -0.60 4.81 12.51
CA PRO A 277 -0.31 3.65 11.67
C PRO A 277 -0.48 3.94 10.17
N SER A 278 -1.43 4.80 9.79
CA SER A 278 -1.60 5.22 8.39
C SER A 278 -0.34 5.92 7.84
N ILE A 279 0.29 6.78 8.64
CA ILE A 279 1.56 7.42 8.31
C ILE A 279 2.69 6.39 8.28
N ALA A 280 2.72 5.44 9.23
CA ALA A 280 3.74 4.39 9.28
C ALA A 280 3.74 3.52 8.00
N PHE A 281 2.58 3.16 7.49
CA PHE A 281 2.45 2.45 6.20
C PHE A 281 3.04 3.26 5.05
N LEU A 282 2.75 4.57 4.99
CA LEU A 282 3.28 5.45 3.97
C LEU A 282 4.81 5.58 4.06
N ILE A 283 5.35 5.70 5.27
CA ILE A 283 6.80 5.78 5.51
C ILE A 283 7.50 4.53 4.95
N GLY A 284 6.95 3.34 5.20
CA GLY A 284 7.47 2.11 4.63
C GLY A 284 7.55 2.17 3.10
N VAL A 285 6.50 2.64 2.45
CA VAL A 285 6.46 2.80 0.98
C VAL A 285 7.47 3.85 0.50
N ALA A 286 7.61 4.97 1.21
CA ALA A 286 8.53 6.04 0.85
C ALA A 286 9.99 5.57 0.93
N ILE A 287 10.35 4.91 2.05
CA ILE A 287 11.70 4.38 2.29
C ILE A 287 12.05 3.30 1.27
N GLY A 288 11.14 2.35 1.06
CA GLY A 288 11.37 1.25 0.11
C GLY A 288 11.49 1.71 -1.34
N GLY A 289 10.76 2.78 -1.70
CA GLY A 289 10.74 3.36 -3.04
C GLY A 289 9.45 3.04 -3.79
N ARG A 290 8.61 4.06 -3.92
CA ARG A 290 7.26 4.00 -4.53
C ARG A 290 7.25 3.64 -6.02
N ALA A 291 8.37 3.76 -6.72
CA ALA A 291 8.45 3.56 -8.16
C ALA A 291 8.56 2.09 -8.58
N THR A 292 8.93 1.21 -7.67
CA THR A 292 9.14 -0.22 -7.93
C THR A 292 8.07 -1.09 -7.28
N LEU A 293 7.88 -2.31 -7.78
CA LEU A 293 6.90 -3.23 -7.22
C LEU A 293 7.32 -3.78 -5.84
N LEU A 294 8.59 -4.11 -5.68
CA LEU A 294 9.14 -4.71 -4.44
C LEU A 294 9.58 -3.66 -3.41
N GLY A 295 9.82 -2.42 -3.84
CA GLY A 295 10.23 -1.34 -2.94
C GLY A 295 9.29 -1.16 -1.74
N PRO A 296 7.98 -0.96 -1.95
CA PRO A 296 7.00 -0.82 -0.88
C PRO A 296 7.03 -1.98 0.12
N VAL A 297 7.16 -3.22 -0.36
CA VAL A 297 7.21 -4.44 0.47
C VAL A 297 8.44 -4.45 1.35
N LEU A 298 9.62 -4.27 0.75
CA LEU A 298 10.89 -4.27 1.47
C LEU A 298 10.98 -3.11 2.47
N GLY A 299 10.46 -1.95 2.07
CA GLY A 299 10.41 -0.79 2.95
C GLY A 299 9.46 -0.98 4.13
N ALA A 300 8.26 -1.51 3.91
CA ALA A 300 7.30 -1.79 4.98
C ALA A 300 7.82 -2.84 5.97
N VAL A 301 8.38 -3.95 5.47
CA VAL A 301 8.99 -4.98 6.32
C VAL A 301 10.20 -4.41 7.05
N GLY A 302 11.08 -3.66 6.36
CA GLY A 302 12.26 -3.04 6.98
C GLY A 302 11.92 -2.08 8.10
N VAL A 303 10.92 -1.20 7.90
CA VAL A 303 10.43 -0.29 8.94
C VAL A 303 9.80 -1.06 10.10
N ALA A 304 9.01 -2.09 9.83
CA ALA A 304 8.37 -2.89 10.87
C ALA A 304 9.40 -3.68 11.71
N VAL A 305 10.43 -4.23 11.08
CA VAL A 305 11.56 -4.88 11.79
C VAL A 305 12.33 -3.88 12.63
N ALA A 306 12.66 -2.71 12.06
CA ALA A 306 13.32 -1.63 12.79
C ALA A 306 12.47 -1.15 13.98
N GLN A 307 11.17 -0.99 13.79
CA GLN A 307 10.23 -0.66 14.86
C GLN A 307 10.26 -1.70 15.97
N ALA A 308 10.17 -2.99 15.64
CA ALA A 308 10.17 -4.05 16.65
C ALA A 308 11.48 -4.08 17.43
N GLY A 309 12.63 -3.85 16.79
CA GLY A 309 13.93 -3.84 17.44
C GLY A 309 14.19 -2.56 18.26
N LEU A 310 13.92 -1.38 17.69
CA LEU A 310 14.18 -0.10 18.39
C LEU A 310 13.16 0.21 19.47
N SER A 311 11.89 -0.14 19.25
CA SER A 311 10.81 0.10 20.22
C SER A 311 10.99 -0.69 21.52
N SER A 312 11.67 -1.84 21.48
CA SER A 312 12.00 -2.60 22.70
C SER A 312 13.07 -1.91 23.55
N THR A 313 14.00 -1.17 22.92
CA THR A 313 15.12 -0.51 23.61
C THR A 313 14.80 0.96 23.95
N PHE A 314 14.10 1.66 23.04
CA PHE A 314 13.78 3.08 23.15
C PHE A 314 12.32 3.37 22.78
N PRO A 315 11.31 2.99 23.59
CA PRO A 315 9.88 3.10 23.21
C PRO A 315 9.44 4.52 22.88
N SER A 316 9.88 5.51 23.69
CA SER A 316 9.47 6.91 23.53
C SER A 316 10.16 7.62 22.35
N PHE A 317 11.33 7.16 21.94
CA PHE A 317 12.09 7.80 20.86
C PHE A 317 11.76 7.27 19.47
N TRP A 318 11.08 6.11 19.37
CA TRP A 318 10.75 5.49 18.09
C TRP A 318 9.98 6.42 17.16
N VAL A 319 8.97 7.12 17.67
CA VAL A 319 8.11 8.02 16.87
C VAL A 319 8.93 9.17 16.27
N TYR A 320 9.85 9.75 17.05
CA TYR A 320 10.74 10.82 16.59
C TYR A 320 11.73 10.31 15.53
N PHE A 321 12.31 9.13 15.76
CA PHE A 321 13.21 8.49 14.80
C PHE A 321 12.49 8.18 13.47
N GLN A 322 11.28 7.67 13.54
CA GLN A 322 10.44 7.39 12.37
C GLN A 322 10.12 8.67 11.59
N GLY A 323 9.75 9.75 12.28
CA GLY A 323 9.52 11.06 11.66
C GLY A 323 10.77 11.64 11.01
N LEU A 324 11.91 11.60 11.72
CA LEU A 324 13.21 12.04 11.18
C LEU A 324 13.61 11.23 9.93
N LEU A 325 13.48 9.91 9.99
CA LEU A 325 13.77 9.02 8.87
C LEU A 325 12.90 9.36 7.65
N PHE A 326 11.63 9.66 7.87
CA PHE A 326 10.70 10.07 6.81
C PHE A 326 11.15 11.37 6.13
N VAL A 327 11.50 12.39 6.92
CA VAL A 327 12.00 13.68 6.39
C VAL A 327 13.30 13.48 5.60
N LEU A 328 14.23 12.70 6.14
CA LEU A 328 15.50 12.42 5.47
C LEU A 328 15.30 11.67 4.14
N VAL A 329 14.44 10.65 4.12
CA VAL A 329 14.22 9.86 2.89
C VAL A 329 13.51 10.68 1.82
N ILE A 330 12.49 11.45 2.17
CA ILE A 330 11.80 12.31 1.18
C ILE A 330 12.71 13.44 0.69
N GLY A 331 13.51 14.04 1.58
CA GLY A 331 14.38 15.16 1.23
C GLY A 331 15.59 14.75 0.38
N PHE A 332 16.26 13.64 0.73
CA PHE A 332 17.52 13.23 0.10
C PHE A 332 17.37 12.08 -0.90
N MET A 333 16.32 11.25 -0.76
CA MET A 333 16.13 10.06 -1.59
C MET A 333 14.69 9.92 -2.09
N PRO A 334 14.20 10.82 -2.97
CA PRO A 334 12.80 10.82 -3.43
C PRO A 334 12.40 9.54 -4.18
N GLY A 335 13.37 8.74 -4.63
CA GLY A 335 13.18 7.42 -5.23
C GLY A 335 13.25 6.25 -4.24
N GLY A 336 13.52 6.51 -2.94
CA GLY A 336 13.70 5.49 -1.90
C GLY A 336 14.94 4.61 -2.08
N LEU A 337 15.09 3.60 -1.22
CA LEU A 337 16.21 2.65 -1.26
C LEU A 337 16.30 1.88 -2.59
N ALA A 338 15.18 1.65 -3.26
CA ALA A 338 15.14 0.98 -4.55
C ALA A 338 15.83 1.77 -5.67
N SER A 339 16.11 3.07 -5.48
CA SER A 339 16.86 3.89 -6.45
C SER A 339 18.39 3.79 -6.33
N LEU A 340 18.90 3.23 -5.22
CA LEU A 340 20.35 3.08 -4.97
C LEU A 340 21.12 2.35 -6.09
N PRO A 341 20.65 1.19 -6.61
CA PRO A 341 21.32 0.50 -7.69
C PRO A 341 21.42 1.34 -8.97
N ALA A 342 20.40 2.15 -9.25
CA ALA A 342 20.37 3.02 -10.42
C ALA A 342 21.34 4.21 -10.28
N LEU A 343 21.51 4.76 -9.09
CA LEU A 343 22.47 5.82 -8.79
C LEU A 343 23.92 5.33 -8.93
N VAL A 344 24.21 4.13 -8.45
CA VAL A 344 25.52 3.48 -8.57
C VAL A 344 25.83 3.15 -10.03
N GLY A 345 24.84 2.63 -10.77
CA GLY A 345 24.98 2.31 -12.21
C GLY A 345 25.16 3.56 -13.08
N ARG A 346 24.55 4.69 -12.72
CA ARG A 346 24.69 5.96 -13.43
C ARG A 346 26.09 6.56 -13.24
N ARG A 347 26.65 6.49 -12.01
CA ARG A 347 28.04 6.91 -11.73
C ARG A 347 29.08 6.06 -12.48
N ARG A 348 28.83 4.76 -12.70
CA ARG A 348 29.71 3.89 -13.50
C ARG A 348 29.65 4.25 -14.99
N ARG A 349 28.47 4.57 -15.55
CA ARG A 349 28.31 4.96 -16.95
C ARG A 349 28.93 6.32 -17.23
N THR A 350 28.84 7.30 -16.37
CA THR A 350 29.52 8.61 -16.54
C THR A 350 31.03 8.48 -16.45
N ARG A 351 31.56 7.61 -15.60
CA ARG A 351 33.01 7.31 -15.59
C ARG A 351 33.48 6.59 -16.84
N SER A 352 32.68 5.67 -17.41
CA SER A 352 33.03 4.97 -18.66
C SER A 352 32.91 5.88 -19.89
N ALA A 353 32.02 6.87 -19.90
CA ALA A 353 31.88 7.84 -20.96
C ALA A 353 33.01 8.91 -20.94
N ALA A 354 33.54 9.22 -19.74
CA ALA A 354 34.69 10.13 -19.60
C ALA A 354 36.05 9.50 -19.98
N SER A 355 36.11 8.17 -20.08
CA SER A 355 37.29 7.42 -20.51
C SER A 355 37.27 6.97 -21.97
N SER A 356 36.24 7.35 -22.74
CA SER A 356 36.21 7.10 -24.20
C SER A 356 37.02 8.16 -24.93
N PRO A 357 37.99 7.79 -25.81
CA PRO A 357 38.74 8.77 -26.58
C PRO A 357 37.79 9.62 -27.42
N ALA A 358 38.01 10.93 -27.42
CA ALA A 358 37.23 11.88 -28.21
C ALA A 358 37.17 11.42 -29.66
N ALA A 359 35.97 11.21 -30.19
CA ALA A 359 35.77 11.00 -31.61
C ALA A 359 36.34 12.20 -32.40
N PRO A 360 37.02 11.99 -33.54
CA PRO A 360 37.59 13.07 -34.31
C PRO A 360 36.49 14.07 -34.70
N ALA A 361 36.79 15.36 -34.49
CA ALA A 361 35.90 16.47 -34.78
C ALA A 361 35.41 16.38 -36.24
N ARG A 362 34.09 16.38 -36.44
CA ARG A 362 33.48 16.58 -37.75
C ARG A 362 33.96 17.94 -38.29
N PRO A 363 34.45 18.02 -39.55
CA PRO A 363 34.79 19.30 -40.14
C PRO A 363 33.56 20.22 -40.15
N ALA A 364 33.77 21.46 -39.75
CA ALA A 364 32.75 22.50 -39.75
C ALA A 364 32.13 22.67 -41.14
N PRO A 365 30.82 22.93 -41.27
CA PRO A 365 30.24 23.26 -42.55
C PRO A 365 30.87 24.54 -43.07
N VAL A 366 31.32 24.47 -44.31
CA VAL A 366 31.87 25.63 -45.03
C VAL A 366 30.81 26.71 -45.08
N ALA A 367 31.11 27.87 -44.49
CA ALA A 367 30.27 29.04 -44.58
C ALA A 367 30.28 29.52 -46.04
N THR A 368 29.20 29.35 -46.76
CA THR A 368 28.94 30.04 -48.03
C THR A 368 28.66 31.49 -47.71
N SER A 369 29.55 32.38 -48.21
CA SER A 369 29.44 33.82 -48.15
C SER A 369 28.16 34.30 -48.84
N PRO A 370 27.42 35.26 -48.27
CA PRO A 370 26.27 35.90 -48.90
C PRO A 370 26.73 37.15 -49.62
N ASP A 371 27.47 37.02 -50.74
CA ASP A 371 27.80 38.14 -51.62
C ASP A 371 27.71 37.68 -53.07
N ALA A 372 26.50 37.66 -53.61
CA ALA A 372 26.18 37.77 -55.03
C ALA A 372 24.68 37.64 -55.25
N GLU A 373 23.94 38.72 -55.07
CA GLU A 373 22.70 39.05 -55.82
C GLU A 373 22.03 40.28 -55.22
N GLU A 374 22.76 41.40 -55.29
CA GLU A 374 22.13 42.69 -55.27
C GLU A 374 22.32 43.29 -56.67
N LYS A 375 21.29 43.12 -57.54
CA LYS A 375 20.92 44.00 -58.64
C LYS A 375 19.91 43.34 -59.53
N ALA A 376 18.62 43.71 -59.29
CA ALA A 376 17.67 43.92 -60.38
C ALA A 376 16.35 44.50 -59.81
N THR A 377 16.28 45.81 -59.88
CA THR A 377 15.12 46.62 -60.37
C THR A 377 13.75 46.51 -59.69
N VAL A 378 13.43 47.58 -58.99
CA VAL A 378 12.11 48.19 -58.85
C VAL A 378 11.59 48.72 -60.20
N PRO A 379 10.32 48.65 -60.57
CA PRO A 379 9.41 49.81 -60.44
C PRO A 379 8.03 49.41 -59.87
N GLU A 380 7.50 50.22 -58.91
CA GLU A 380 6.56 51.37 -59.04
C GLU A 380 5.27 51.11 -59.85
N GLU A 381 4.19 51.21 -59.20
CA GLU A 381 2.88 51.80 -59.48
C GLU A 381 1.77 51.06 -58.75
N ALA A 382 1.20 51.65 -57.74
CA ALA A 382 0.15 52.68 -57.72
C ALA A 382 -1.28 52.11 -57.65
N ARG A 383 -1.97 52.49 -56.55
CA ARG A 383 -3.40 52.82 -56.46
C ARG A 383 -4.45 51.68 -56.63
N ARG A 384 -5.06 51.29 -55.61
CA ARG A 384 -6.37 51.80 -55.14
C ARG A 384 -6.78 51.11 -53.86
#